data_203ad108ec1fe317ea18b36152048916
#
_entry.id   203ad108ec1fe317ea18b36152048916
#
_cell.length_a   1.000
_cell.length_b   1.000
_cell.length_c   1.000
_cell.angle_alpha   90.00
_cell.angle_beta   90.00
_cell.angle_gamma   90.00
#
_symmetry.space_group_name_H-M   'P 1'
#
loop_
_entity.id
_entity.type
_entity.pdbx_description
1 polymer ?
#
loop_
_entity_poly.entity_id
_entity_poly.type
_entity_poly.pdbx_seq_one_letter_code
_entity_poly.pdbx_strand_id
1 'polypeptide(L)'
;TYRYSGNHMTVSPQYYRMGFFGGDISKPLGQFVLRGEAAFNVDKHFSYKPEAGAMEQKGFNAVNYLVGVDWYAPHEWMVMAQFSSESILRYENQIAQPRHQSLFTLNVSKKLLGSTLQLSNFTYFDLNHEGWFSRFTSSYALNDHIQLSVGYDWFGGNEGIFGRYKNNSEIWAKAKYNF
;
A
#
# COMPACT_ATOMS: atom_id res chain seq x y z
N THR A 1 6.91 4.91 23.37
CA THR A 1 7.64 4.15 24.42
C THR A 1 6.63 3.29 25.16
N TYR A 2 7.00 2.05 25.46
CA TYR A 2 6.22 1.13 26.30
C TYR A 2 6.87 1.04 27.68
N ARG A 3 6.07 1.16 28.73
CA ARG A 3 6.54 0.96 30.11
C ARG A 3 5.60 -0.04 30.80
N TYR A 4 6.17 -1.08 31.39
CA TYR A 4 5.46 -2.05 32.22
C TYR A 4 5.64 -1.71 33.69
N SER A 5 4.55 -1.67 34.43
CA SER A 5 4.54 -1.53 35.90
C SER A 5 3.51 -2.51 36.46
N GLY A 6 3.95 -3.66 36.96
CA GLY A 6 3.09 -4.77 37.34
C GLY A 6 2.26 -5.26 36.15
N ASN A 7 0.94 -5.36 36.30
CA ASN A 7 -0.01 -5.78 35.25
C ASN A 7 -0.47 -4.63 34.31
N HIS A 8 0.10 -3.42 34.46
CA HIS A 8 -0.26 -2.27 33.65
C HIS A 8 0.80 -1.99 32.60
N MET A 9 0.38 -1.88 31.33
CA MET A 9 1.18 -1.42 30.21
C MET A 9 0.81 0.05 29.91
N THR A 10 1.76 0.94 30.05
CA THR A 10 1.60 2.35 29.67
C THR A 10 2.24 2.55 28.29
N VAL A 11 1.47 3.06 27.35
CA VAL A 11 1.94 3.42 26.01
C VAL A 11 2.01 4.94 25.94
N SER A 12 3.21 5.50 25.77
CA SER A 12 3.42 6.93 25.59
C SER A 12 3.81 7.20 24.14
N PRO A 13 2.96 7.87 23.35
CA PRO A 13 3.33 8.26 21.99
C PRO A 13 4.48 9.28 22.04
N GLN A 14 5.43 9.12 21.12
CA GLN A 14 6.53 10.06 20.94
C GLN A 14 6.54 10.51 19.47
N TYR A 15 6.67 11.81 19.26
CA TYR A 15 6.75 12.43 17.95
C TYR A 15 8.17 12.93 17.72
N TYR A 16 8.74 12.58 16.59
CA TYR A 16 10.08 13.00 16.17
C TYR A 16 9.96 13.92 14.97
N ARG A 17 10.83 14.90 14.90
CA ARG A 17 10.93 15.76 13.72
C ARG A 17 11.73 15.02 12.66
N MET A 18 11.30 15.13 11.41
CA MET A 18 12.06 14.65 10.26
C MET A 18 12.03 15.70 9.15
N GLY A 19 13.07 15.75 8.32
CA GLY A 19 13.09 16.51 7.08
C GLY A 19 12.50 15.67 5.96
N PHE A 20 11.82 16.31 5.00
CA PHE A 20 11.24 15.66 3.83
C PHE A 20 11.50 16.49 2.58
N PHE A 21 12.00 15.83 1.52
CA PHE A 21 12.15 16.41 0.18
C PHE A 21 11.63 15.38 -0.82
N GLY A 22 10.75 15.81 -1.72
CA GLY A 22 10.18 14.88 -2.69
C GLY A 22 9.68 15.59 -3.93
N GLY A 23 9.47 14.80 -4.97
CA GLY A 23 8.91 15.23 -6.23
C GLY A 23 8.37 14.06 -7.03
N ASP A 24 7.53 14.36 -7.98
CA ASP A 24 6.88 13.41 -8.87
C ASP A 24 6.94 13.88 -10.32
N ILE A 25 6.79 12.92 -11.21
CA ILE A 25 6.66 13.15 -12.64
C ILE A 25 5.62 12.19 -13.22
N SER A 26 4.78 12.69 -14.11
CA SER A 26 3.84 11.90 -14.88
C SER A 26 3.92 12.30 -16.34
N LYS A 27 4.06 11.31 -17.24
CA LYS A 27 4.22 11.53 -18.69
C LYS A 27 3.28 10.64 -19.49
N PRO A 28 2.28 11.22 -20.18
CA PRO A 28 1.46 10.47 -21.12
C PRO A 28 2.27 10.13 -22.39
N LEU A 29 2.14 8.88 -22.87
CA LEU A 29 2.76 8.35 -24.07
C LEU A 29 1.74 7.49 -24.83
N GLY A 30 0.91 8.14 -25.66
CA GLY A 30 -0.19 7.47 -26.36
C GLY A 30 -1.20 6.86 -25.38
N GLN A 31 -1.33 5.53 -25.39
CA GLN A 31 -2.22 4.80 -24.48
C GLN A 31 -1.59 4.53 -23.10
N PHE A 32 -0.36 4.94 -22.87
CA PHE A 32 0.35 4.73 -21.61
C PHE A 32 0.53 6.04 -20.87
N VAL A 33 0.56 5.95 -19.52
CA VAL A 33 1.04 7.02 -18.66
C VAL A 33 2.13 6.44 -17.78
N LEU A 34 3.34 7.00 -17.89
CA LEU A 34 4.44 6.65 -17.00
C LEU A 34 4.44 7.57 -15.79
N ARG A 35 4.68 7.01 -14.61
CA ARG A 35 4.76 7.73 -13.34
C ARG A 35 6.05 7.42 -12.62
N GLY A 36 6.62 8.43 -11.98
CA GLY A 36 7.77 8.29 -11.11
C GLY A 36 7.63 9.24 -9.93
N GLU A 37 7.89 8.74 -8.74
CA GLU A 37 7.91 9.53 -7.51
C GLU A 37 9.19 9.19 -6.75
N ALA A 38 9.77 10.18 -6.10
CA ALA A 38 10.90 9.97 -5.21
C ALA A 38 10.80 10.93 -4.02
N ALA A 39 11.17 10.44 -2.84
CA ALA A 39 11.24 11.24 -1.63
C ALA A 39 12.46 10.85 -0.80
N PHE A 40 13.11 11.85 -0.23
CA PHE A 40 14.23 11.69 0.69
C PHE A 40 13.79 12.15 2.08
N ASN A 41 13.86 11.24 3.05
CA ASN A 41 13.55 11.50 4.44
C ASN A 41 14.84 11.64 5.23
N VAL A 42 15.00 12.76 5.91
CA VAL A 42 16.14 13.04 6.79
C VAL A 42 15.71 12.77 8.22
N ASP A 43 16.48 11.96 8.94
CA ASP A 43 16.25 11.62 10.34
C ASP A 43 14.86 10.99 10.62
N LYS A 44 14.43 10.10 9.72
CA LYS A 44 13.24 9.27 9.95
C LYS A 44 13.55 8.24 11.03
N HIS A 45 12.69 8.14 12.05
CA HIS A 45 12.92 7.25 13.17
C HIS A 45 12.36 5.84 12.90
N PHE A 46 13.20 4.83 13.18
CA PHE A 46 12.89 3.42 13.04
C PHE A 46 13.06 2.72 14.40
N SER A 47 12.34 1.62 14.59
CA SER A 47 12.52 0.76 15.78
C SER A 47 13.89 0.10 15.72
N TYR A 48 14.68 0.33 16.74
CA TYR A 48 16.08 -0.08 16.86
C TYR A 48 16.27 -0.91 18.14
N LYS A 49 16.87 -2.07 18.02
CA LYS A 49 17.17 -2.97 19.14
C LYS A 49 18.69 -3.02 19.36
N PRO A 50 19.25 -2.24 20.28
CA PRO A 50 20.67 -2.30 20.59
C PRO A 50 21.04 -3.70 21.13
N GLU A 51 22.32 -4.05 21.09
CA GLU A 51 22.82 -5.36 21.59
C GLU A 51 22.51 -5.54 23.09
N ALA A 52 22.58 -4.47 23.86
CA ALA A 52 22.17 -4.45 25.26
C ALA A 52 21.17 -3.32 25.48
N GLY A 53 19.95 -3.65 25.93
CA GLY A 53 18.93 -2.66 26.26
C GLY A 53 17.54 -2.98 25.69
N ALA A 54 16.61 -2.06 25.95
CA ALA A 54 15.25 -2.13 25.44
C ALA A 54 15.19 -1.56 24.02
N MET A 55 14.11 -1.91 23.30
CA MET A 55 13.83 -1.33 21.98
C MET A 55 13.68 0.19 22.08
N GLU A 56 14.37 0.91 21.22
CA GLU A 56 14.38 2.38 21.15
C GLU A 56 14.03 2.87 19.74
N GLN A 57 13.93 4.17 19.56
CA GLN A 57 13.74 4.79 18.25
C GLN A 57 15.04 5.50 17.88
N LYS A 58 15.59 5.21 16.70
CA LYS A 58 16.82 5.81 16.18
C LYS A 58 16.59 6.37 14.78
N GLY A 59 17.10 7.60 14.55
CA GLY A 59 16.94 8.28 13.27
C GLY A 59 17.91 7.79 12.21
N PHE A 60 17.39 7.56 11.02
CA PHE A 60 18.14 7.21 9.81
C PHE A 60 17.58 7.98 8.61
N ASN A 61 18.41 8.20 7.62
CA ASN A 61 17.90 8.71 6.36
C ASN A 61 17.30 7.56 5.54
N ALA A 62 16.20 7.85 4.84
CA ALA A 62 15.54 6.89 3.98
C ALA A 62 15.16 7.50 2.64
N VAL A 63 15.16 6.68 1.59
CA VAL A 63 14.68 7.04 0.25
C VAL A 63 13.43 6.21 -0.03
N ASN A 64 12.35 6.89 -0.40
CA ASN A 64 11.15 6.28 -0.94
C ASN A 64 11.10 6.55 -2.45
N TYR A 65 10.73 5.56 -3.23
CA TYR A 65 10.51 5.75 -4.65
C TYR A 65 9.37 4.87 -5.15
N LEU A 66 8.71 5.35 -6.18
CA LEU A 66 7.66 4.65 -6.89
C LEU A 66 7.90 4.81 -8.39
N VAL A 67 7.71 3.72 -9.10
CA VAL A 67 7.60 3.73 -10.56
C VAL A 67 6.32 3.00 -10.96
N GLY A 68 5.62 3.54 -11.94
CA GLY A 68 4.34 3.00 -12.36
C GLY A 68 4.06 3.22 -13.83
N VAL A 69 3.19 2.38 -14.35
CA VAL A 69 2.64 2.49 -15.70
C VAL A 69 1.13 2.23 -15.66
N ASP A 70 0.39 3.12 -16.31
CA ASP A 70 -1.02 2.94 -16.60
C ASP A 70 -1.17 2.68 -18.09
N TRP A 71 -1.90 1.67 -18.46
CA TRP A 71 -2.25 1.36 -19.83
C TRP A 71 -3.77 1.46 -20.03
N TYR A 72 -4.18 2.41 -20.85
CA TYR A 72 -5.55 2.61 -21.29
C TYR A 72 -5.76 1.84 -22.58
N ALA A 73 -6.06 0.56 -22.46
CA ALA A 73 -6.15 -0.35 -23.58
C ALA A 73 -7.49 -0.23 -24.33
N PRO A 74 -7.55 -0.69 -25.59
CA PRO A 74 -8.81 -0.72 -26.34
C PRO A 74 -9.93 -1.47 -25.61
N HIS A 75 -11.19 -1.19 -25.99
CA HIS A 75 -12.38 -1.82 -25.43
C HIS A 75 -12.56 -1.60 -23.92
N GLU A 76 -12.20 -0.39 -23.44
CA GLU A 76 -12.42 0.04 -22.06
C GLU A 76 -11.66 -0.79 -20.99
N TRP A 77 -10.54 -1.40 -21.37
CA TRP A 77 -9.60 -1.96 -20.40
C TRP A 77 -8.68 -0.90 -19.83
N MET A 78 -8.39 -1.00 -18.56
CA MET A 78 -7.35 -0.23 -17.90
C MET A 78 -6.51 -1.16 -17.03
N VAL A 79 -5.20 -1.09 -17.19
CA VAL A 79 -4.23 -1.83 -16.38
C VAL A 79 -3.25 -0.85 -15.78
N MET A 80 -3.10 -0.89 -14.46
CA MET A 80 -2.12 -0.07 -13.74
C MET A 80 -1.18 -1.02 -12.99
N ALA A 81 0.12 -0.85 -13.18
CA ALA A 81 1.14 -1.58 -12.44
C ALA A 81 2.10 -0.58 -11.79
N GLN A 82 2.41 -0.81 -10.51
CA GLN A 82 3.30 0.08 -9.74
C GLN A 82 4.23 -0.76 -8.86
N PHE A 83 5.45 -0.32 -8.79
CA PHE A 83 6.44 -0.80 -7.82
C PHE A 83 6.83 0.37 -6.92
N SER A 84 6.79 0.16 -5.62
CA SER A 84 7.25 1.13 -4.63
C SER A 84 8.22 0.48 -3.65
N SER A 85 9.18 1.25 -3.18
CA SER A 85 10.13 0.77 -2.17
C SER A 85 10.57 1.91 -1.24
N GLU A 86 10.72 1.59 0.03
CA GLU A 86 11.45 2.39 1.01
C GLU A 86 12.80 1.72 1.26
N SER A 87 13.89 2.49 1.20
CA SER A 87 15.25 2.03 1.42
C SER A 87 15.91 2.83 2.54
N ILE A 88 16.31 2.15 3.62
CA ILE A 88 17.00 2.76 4.75
C ILE A 88 18.48 2.89 4.41
N LEU A 89 19.01 4.12 4.44
CA LEU A 89 20.41 4.40 4.18
C LEU A 89 21.25 4.14 5.44
N ARG A 90 22.50 3.68 5.22
CA ARG A 90 23.40 3.29 6.32
C ARG A 90 22.74 2.30 7.28
N TYR A 91 22.09 1.30 6.69
CA TYR A 91 21.33 0.29 7.43
C TYR A 91 22.20 -0.43 8.44
N GLU A 92 21.67 -0.60 9.66
CA GLU A 92 22.24 -1.39 10.75
C GLU A 92 21.34 -2.61 11.03
N ASN A 93 21.94 -3.78 11.32
CA ASN A 93 21.16 -5.02 11.55
C ASN A 93 20.25 -4.98 12.79
N GLN A 94 20.46 -3.99 13.66
CA GLN A 94 19.65 -3.75 14.85
C GLN A 94 18.31 -3.06 14.53
N ILE A 95 18.12 -2.58 13.30
CA ILE A 95 16.85 -2.02 12.84
C ILE A 95 15.84 -3.17 12.67
N ALA A 96 14.66 -3.02 13.27
CA ALA A 96 13.62 -4.06 13.23
C ALA A 96 12.98 -4.21 11.83
N GLN A 97 12.98 -3.14 11.04
CA GLN A 97 12.46 -3.14 9.67
C GLN A 97 13.53 -3.65 8.69
N PRO A 98 13.14 -4.27 7.57
CA PRO A 98 14.07 -4.65 6.52
C PRO A 98 14.72 -3.42 5.86
N ARG A 99 15.95 -3.57 5.36
CA ARG A 99 16.65 -2.49 4.66
C ARG A 99 15.86 -1.90 3.49
N HIS A 100 15.19 -2.76 2.73
CA HIS A 100 14.32 -2.41 1.62
C HIS A 100 12.94 -2.98 1.91
N GLN A 101 11.93 -2.14 1.96
CA GLN A 101 10.55 -2.56 2.08
C GLN A 101 9.84 -2.28 0.77
N SER A 102 9.54 -3.32 0.02
CA SER A 102 9.08 -3.23 -1.35
C SER A 102 7.67 -3.78 -1.52
N LEU A 103 6.87 -3.09 -2.29
CA LEU A 103 5.48 -3.42 -2.60
C LEU A 103 5.26 -3.33 -4.11
N PHE A 104 4.60 -4.32 -4.67
CA PHE A 104 4.07 -4.26 -6.03
C PHE A 104 2.55 -4.18 -6.00
N THR A 105 1.99 -3.34 -6.86
CA THR A 105 0.55 -3.12 -6.98
C THR A 105 0.10 -3.35 -8.42
N LEU A 106 -0.96 -4.10 -8.60
CA LEU A 106 -1.60 -4.32 -9.89
C LEU A 106 -3.09 -4.00 -9.79
N ASN A 107 -3.58 -3.16 -10.68
CA ASN A 107 -5.00 -2.92 -10.85
C ASN A 107 -5.40 -3.20 -12.30
N VAL A 108 -6.39 -4.05 -12.49
CA VAL A 108 -6.97 -4.35 -13.80
C VAL A 108 -8.45 -4.05 -13.72
N SER A 109 -8.95 -3.23 -14.64
CA SER A 109 -10.37 -2.92 -14.70
C SER A 109 -10.90 -2.95 -16.14
N LYS A 110 -12.18 -3.24 -16.26
CA LYS A 110 -12.91 -3.21 -17.52
C LYS A 110 -14.31 -2.65 -17.30
N LYS A 111 -14.71 -1.75 -18.19
CA LYS A 111 -16.10 -1.32 -18.30
C LYS A 111 -16.84 -2.14 -19.34
N LEU A 112 -18.10 -2.40 -19.09
CA LEU A 112 -19.00 -3.22 -19.90
C LEU A 112 -20.37 -2.55 -19.96
N LEU A 113 -21.22 -2.98 -20.87
CA LEU A 113 -22.61 -2.52 -21.01
C LEU A 113 -22.72 -0.98 -21.12
N GLY A 114 -21.90 -0.38 -21.99
CA GLY A 114 -21.88 1.08 -22.13
C GLY A 114 -21.44 1.80 -20.85
N SER A 115 -20.47 1.24 -20.14
CA SER A 115 -19.92 1.75 -18.87
C SER A 115 -20.86 1.65 -17.65
N THR A 116 -22.03 1.01 -17.77
CA THR A 116 -22.92 0.76 -16.63
C THR A 116 -22.42 -0.33 -15.69
N LEU A 117 -21.65 -1.29 -16.19
CA LEU A 117 -21.00 -2.32 -15.38
C LEU A 117 -19.48 -2.13 -15.42
N GLN A 118 -18.88 -2.01 -14.25
CA GLN A 118 -17.42 -2.00 -14.10
C GLN A 118 -16.97 -3.20 -13.27
N LEU A 119 -16.04 -3.96 -13.83
CA LEU A 119 -15.32 -5.02 -13.13
C LEU A 119 -13.90 -4.52 -12.83
N SER A 120 -13.39 -4.78 -11.64
CA SER A 120 -12.02 -4.46 -11.30
C SER A 120 -11.42 -5.49 -10.35
N ASN A 121 -10.11 -5.69 -10.47
CA ASN A 121 -9.31 -6.42 -9.51
C ASN A 121 -8.11 -5.56 -9.14
N PHE A 122 -7.93 -5.35 -7.86
CA PHE A 122 -6.82 -4.60 -7.28
C PHE A 122 -6.03 -5.50 -6.36
N THR A 123 -4.73 -5.65 -6.59
CA THR A 123 -3.87 -6.55 -5.82
C THR A 123 -2.62 -5.84 -5.34
N TYR A 124 -2.29 -6.03 -4.06
CA TYR A 124 -1.01 -5.73 -3.45
C TYR A 124 -0.19 -7.00 -3.28
N PHE A 125 1.11 -6.93 -3.53
CA PHE A 125 2.09 -7.96 -3.23
C PHE A 125 3.18 -7.38 -2.33
N ASP A 126 3.32 -7.90 -1.11
CA ASP A 126 4.44 -7.62 -0.21
C ASP A 126 5.62 -8.48 -0.67
N LEU A 127 6.62 -7.84 -1.30
CA LEU A 127 7.76 -8.55 -1.87
C LEU A 127 8.79 -8.99 -0.81
N ASN A 128 8.65 -8.52 0.43
CA ASN A 128 9.52 -8.89 1.53
C ASN A 128 9.05 -10.14 2.28
N HIS A 129 7.74 -10.37 2.36
CA HIS A 129 7.14 -11.41 3.19
C HIS A 129 6.22 -12.35 2.38
N GLU A 130 6.22 -12.24 1.04
CA GLU A 130 5.39 -13.06 0.13
C GLU A 130 3.90 -13.03 0.48
N GLY A 131 3.45 -11.96 1.15
CA GLY A 131 2.05 -11.73 1.47
C GLY A 131 1.35 -10.94 0.36
N TRP A 132 0.05 -11.15 0.19
CA TRP A 132 -0.73 -10.44 -0.80
C TRP A 132 -2.16 -10.18 -0.31
N PHE A 133 -2.74 -9.12 -0.87
CA PHE A 133 -4.15 -8.77 -0.73
C PHE A 133 -4.72 -8.53 -2.12
N SER A 134 -5.86 -9.14 -2.44
CA SER A 134 -6.57 -8.91 -3.70
C SER A 134 -8.02 -8.59 -3.43
N ARG A 135 -8.49 -7.51 -4.06
CA ARG A 135 -9.89 -7.09 -4.03
C ARG A 135 -10.50 -7.17 -5.42
N PHE A 136 -11.45 -8.06 -5.59
CA PHE A 136 -12.34 -8.07 -6.74
C PHE A 136 -13.57 -7.20 -6.45
N THR A 137 -13.96 -6.38 -7.42
CA THR A 137 -15.15 -5.51 -7.31
C THR A 137 -15.95 -5.57 -8.61
N SER A 138 -17.25 -5.75 -8.47
CA SER A 138 -18.23 -5.55 -9.54
C SER A 138 -19.15 -4.40 -9.13
N SER A 139 -19.23 -3.35 -9.96
CA SER A 139 -20.06 -2.17 -9.71
C SER A 139 -21.02 -1.98 -10.86
N TYR A 140 -22.30 -1.87 -10.56
CA TYR A 140 -23.37 -1.69 -11.53
C TYR A 140 -24.16 -0.38 -11.25
N ALA A 141 -24.21 0.50 -12.23
CA ALA A 141 -25.03 1.70 -12.18
C ALA A 141 -26.44 1.36 -12.63
N LEU A 142 -27.39 1.32 -11.70
CA LEU A 142 -28.81 1.12 -11.99
C LEU A 142 -29.40 2.29 -12.76
N ASN A 143 -28.99 3.50 -12.39
CA ASN A 143 -29.30 4.77 -13.03
C ASN A 143 -28.27 5.82 -12.57
N ASP A 144 -28.48 7.10 -12.95
CA ASP A 144 -27.55 8.19 -12.60
C ASP A 144 -27.43 8.46 -11.09
N HIS A 145 -28.41 8.01 -10.31
CA HIS A 145 -28.47 8.22 -8.87
C HIS A 145 -28.04 7.00 -8.05
N ILE A 146 -28.23 5.77 -8.56
CA ILE A 146 -28.04 4.55 -7.77
C ILE A 146 -26.95 3.68 -8.38
N GLN A 147 -25.93 3.39 -7.59
CA GLN A 147 -24.88 2.42 -7.91
C GLN A 147 -24.84 1.32 -6.86
N LEU A 148 -24.84 0.09 -7.31
CA LEU A 148 -24.64 -1.10 -6.47
C LEU A 148 -23.26 -1.68 -6.73
N SER A 149 -22.58 -2.11 -5.68
CA SER A 149 -21.28 -2.77 -5.79
C SER A 149 -21.24 -3.99 -4.89
N VAL A 150 -20.60 -5.04 -5.36
CA VAL A 150 -20.25 -6.22 -4.58
C VAL A 150 -18.79 -6.54 -4.82
N GLY A 151 -18.13 -7.05 -3.80
CA GLY A 151 -16.72 -7.41 -3.90
C GLY A 151 -16.34 -8.53 -2.96
N TYR A 152 -15.14 -9.04 -3.23
CA TYR A 152 -14.50 -10.06 -2.43
C TYR A 152 -13.07 -9.62 -2.13
N ASP A 153 -12.74 -9.59 -0.84
CA ASP A 153 -11.42 -9.30 -0.31
C ASP A 153 -10.73 -10.60 0.05
N TRP A 154 -9.59 -10.85 -0.56
CA TRP A 154 -8.83 -12.06 -0.37
C TRP A 154 -7.42 -11.73 0.13
N PHE A 155 -7.04 -12.32 1.26
CA PHE A 155 -5.73 -12.21 1.87
C PHE A 155 -4.98 -13.53 1.76
N GLY A 156 -3.70 -13.46 1.44
CA GLY A 156 -2.82 -14.63 1.35
C GLY A 156 -1.40 -14.37 1.82
N GLY A 157 -0.62 -15.45 1.89
CA GLY A 157 0.72 -15.44 2.46
C GLY A 157 0.73 -15.94 3.91
N ASN A 158 1.92 -16.05 4.49
CA ASN A 158 2.10 -16.55 5.85
C ASN A 158 2.57 -15.46 6.82
N GLU A 159 3.24 -14.44 6.31
CA GLU A 159 3.88 -13.38 7.09
C GLU A 159 3.53 -11.99 6.54
N GLY A 160 4.14 -10.96 7.16
CA GLY A 160 3.96 -9.57 6.76
C GLY A 160 2.58 -9.01 7.10
N ILE A 161 2.27 -7.88 6.48
CA ILE A 161 1.03 -7.15 6.76
C ILE A 161 -0.21 -7.88 6.25
N PHE A 162 -0.13 -8.61 5.13
CA PHE A 162 -1.27 -9.31 4.53
C PHE A 162 -1.42 -10.74 5.07
N GLY A 163 -0.31 -11.45 5.31
CA GLY A 163 -0.34 -12.83 5.81
C GLY A 163 -1.01 -12.96 7.19
N ARG A 164 -0.94 -11.93 8.02
CA ARG A 164 -1.65 -11.87 9.31
C ARG A 164 -3.17 -11.93 9.16
N TYR A 165 -3.71 -11.52 8.01
CA TYR A 165 -5.14 -11.47 7.71
C TYR A 165 -5.62 -12.61 6.80
N LYS A 166 -4.82 -13.65 6.56
CA LYS A 166 -5.15 -14.74 5.62
C LYS A 166 -6.49 -15.44 5.88
N ASN A 167 -6.98 -15.39 7.13
CA ASN A 167 -8.26 -15.97 7.52
C ASN A 167 -9.41 -14.94 7.57
N ASN A 168 -9.16 -13.69 7.15
CA ASN A 168 -10.11 -12.58 7.22
C ASN A 168 -10.64 -12.19 5.83
N SER A 169 -10.61 -13.12 4.88
CA SER A 169 -11.22 -12.90 3.57
C SER A 169 -12.73 -12.69 3.72
N GLU A 170 -13.28 -11.71 3.00
CA GLU A 170 -14.66 -11.29 3.19
C GLU A 170 -15.37 -10.96 1.88
N ILE A 171 -16.69 -11.18 1.87
CA ILE A 171 -17.60 -10.66 0.84
C ILE A 171 -18.25 -9.40 1.39
N TRP A 172 -18.32 -8.36 0.58
CA TRP A 172 -18.97 -7.12 0.94
C TRP A 172 -19.93 -6.64 -0.16
N ALA A 173 -20.93 -5.85 0.24
CA ALA A 173 -21.85 -5.18 -0.66
C ALA A 173 -22.02 -3.70 -0.26
N LYS A 174 -22.20 -2.83 -1.24
CA LYS A 174 -22.37 -1.40 -1.06
C LYS A 174 -23.46 -0.87 -2.00
N ALA A 175 -24.34 -0.05 -1.48
CA ALA A 175 -25.24 0.79 -2.26
C ALA A 175 -24.84 2.26 -2.08
N LYS A 176 -24.75 3.01 -3.18
CA LYS A 176 -24.47 4.44 -3.20
C LYS A 176 -25.63 5.16 -3.87
N TYR A 177 -26.14 6.21 -3.23
CA TYR A 177 -27.12 7.13 -3.78
C TYR A 177 -26.50 8.52 -3.93
N ASN A 178 -26.62 9.11 -5.11
CA ASN A 178 -26.20 10.48 -5.40
C ASN A 178 -27.46 11.35 -5.60
N PHE A 179 -27.59 12.40 -4.87
CA PHE A 179 -28.69 13.37 -4.94
C PHE A 179 -28.26 14.70 -5.53
#